data_6842be972839b37262c880636b3f9a35
#
_entry.id   6842be972839b37262c880636b3f9a35
#
_cell.length_a   1.000
_cell.length_b   1.000
_cell.length_c   1.000
_cell.angle_alpha   90.00
_cell.angle_beta   90.00
_cell.angle_gamma   90.00
#
_symmetry.space_group_name_H-M   'P 1'
#
loop_
_entity.id
_entity.type
_entity.pdbx_description
1 polymer ?
#
loop_
_entity_poly.entity_id
_entity_poly.type
_entity_poly.pdbx_seq_one_letter_code
_entity_poly.pdbx_strand_id
1 'polypeptide(L)'
;DDGNGGSTVNAADGAALSAFTADVEFDVVDNAAALKSVMGTNDPASYLTEADSITVNDGTGSSVVNASDGGILAGFTADVEFDVVDTANLVAAEVAGSGYGSGSLDEANDLVVSGGDVDTATAAAIQQISEYNESGSAYEITDNAAAVISAGDSVIEDGGVTRIEVTGDASAAQGVDLNAYSANVDFDVRDTAENIADNSGSLGKADEVFVVSGGDPVDVAEAQAIQGLAGYQTGASEYEIEDNSAAIISATDSVLDNGNIHVDVTN
;
A
#
# COMPACT_ATOMS: atom_id res chain seq x y z
N ASP A 1 -24.68 1.72 -41.92
CA ASP A 1 -25.68 1.41 -40.89
C ASP A 1 -26.42 0.13 -41.30
N ASP A 2 -26.20 -0.95 -40.57
CA ASP A 2 -26.95 -2.22 -40.72
C ASP A 2 -28.30 -2.19 -39.97
N GLY A 3 -28.70 -1.04 -39.45
CA GLY A 3 -29.98 -0.80 -38.78
C GLY A 3 -30.00 -1.31 -37.33
N ASN A 4 -28.85 -1.65 -36.75
CA ASN A 4 -28.77 -2.31 -35.43
C ASN A 4 -27.77 -1.63 -34.45
N GLY A 5 -27.45 -0.37 -34.65
CA GLY A 5 -26.41 0.37 -33.94
C GLY A 5 -25.17 0.55 -34.82
N GLY A 6 -24.15 1.25 -34.34
CA GLY A 6 -22.93 1.57 -35.11
C GLY A 6 -22.24 0.34 -35.70
N SER A 7 -21.63 0.49 -36.84
CA SER A 7 -20.84 -0.60 -37.46
C SER A 7 -19.52 -0.73 -36.73
N THR A 8 -19.24 -1.91 -36.20
CA THR A 8 -17.97 -2.21 -35.51
C THR A 8 -16.83 -2.42 -36.50
N VAL A 9 -15.72 -1.73 -36.29
CA VAL A 9 -14.50 -1.82 -37.10
C VAL A 9 -13.25 -2.06 -36.24
N ASN A 10 -12.14 -2.47 -36.83
CA ASN A 10 -10.84 -2.54 -36.12
C ASN A 10 -10.18 -1.13 -36.05
N ALA A 11 -9.14 -1.02 -35.24
CA ALA A 11 -8.45 0.24 -34.99
C ALA A 11 -7.91 0.91 -36.27
N ALA A 12 -7.34 0.13 -37.22
CA ALA A 12 -6.79 0.64 -38.44
C ALA A 12 -7.88 1.17 -39.40
N ASP A 13 -9.02 0.49 -39.48
CA ASP A 13 -10.16 0.94 -40.28
C ASP A 13 -10.82 2.17 -39.62
N GLY A 14 -10.95 2.20 -38.29
CA GLY A 14 -11.45 3.34 -37.51
C GLY A 14 -10.59 4.59 -37.74
N ALA A 15 -9.26 4.45 -37.69
CA ALA A 15 -8.35 5.56 -37.97
C ALA A 15 -8.49 6.08 -39.40
N ALA A 16 -8.73 5.19 -40.38
CA ALA A 16 -9.01 5.61 -41.74
C ALA A 16 -10.37 6.32 -41.88
N LEU A 17 -11.39 5.88 -41.15
CA LEU A 17 -12.71 6.52 -41.14
C LEU A 17 -12.66 7.89 -40.47
N SER A 18 -11.95 8.05 -39.36
CA SER A 18 -11.77 9.36 -38.68
C SER A 18 -11.03 10.40 -39.52
N ALA A 19 -10.39 10.00 -40.60
CA ALA A 19 -9.75 10.93 -41.54
C ALA A 19 -10.73 11.57 -42.56
N PHE A 20 -11.99 11.12 -42.62
CA PHE A 20 -12.98 11.75 -43.49
C PHE A 20 -13.53 13.05 -42.89
N THR A 21 -13.95 13.97 -43.71
CA THR A 21 -14.58 15.23 -43.31
C THR A 21 -16.09 15.11 -43.11
N ALA A 22 -16.66 13.95 -43.41
CA ALA A 22 -18.05 13.62 -43.17
C ALA A 22 -18.18 13.01 -41.80
N ASP A 23 -19.28 13.29 -41.14
CA ASP A 23 -19.68 12.64 -39.87
C ASP A 23 -19.93 11.14 -40.12
N VAL A 24 -19.11 10.28 -39.52
CA VAL A 24 -19.14 8.84 -39.73
C VAL A 24 -19.29 8.15 -38.39
N GLU A 25 -20.47 7.60 -38.09
CA GLU A 25 -20.76 6.87 -36.86
C GLU A 25 -20.22 5.42 -36.93
N PHE A 26 -19.34 5.06 -35.98
CA PHE A 26 -18.81 3.70 -35.86
C PHE A 26 -18.26 3.41 -34.47
N ASP A 27 -18.25 2.14 -34.10
CA ASP A 27 -17.60 1.62 -32.89
C ASP A 27 -16.27 0.94 -33.27
N VAL A 28 -15.27 1.02 -32.40
CA VAL A 28 -13.98 0.35 -32.61
C VAL A 28 -13.85 -0.79 -31.61
N VAL A 29 -13.50 -1.99 -32.08
CA VAL A 29 -13.15 -3.14 -31.23
C VAL A 29 -11.83 -3.71 -31.71
N ASP A 30 -10.81 -3.63 -30.84
CA ASP A 30 -9.49 -4.20 -31.14
C ASP A 30 -8.69 -4.44 -29.84
N ASN A 31 -7.54 -5.09 -29.94
CA ASN A 31 -6.64 -5.25 -28.81
C ASN A 31 -5.87 -3.95 -28.54
N ALA A 32 -5.39 -3.78 -27.28
CA ALA A 32 -4.65 -2.58 -26.87
C ALA A 32 -3.45 -2.26 -27.76
N ALA A 33 -2.72 -3.28 -28.25
CA ALA A 33 -1.57 -3.08 -29.11
C ALA A 33 -1.96 -2.49 -30.48
N ALA A 34 -3.07 -2.93 -31.06
CA ALA A 34 -3.59 -2.38 -32.31
C ALA A 34 -4.09 -0.94 -32.12
N LEU A 35 -4.84 -0.68 -31.04
CA LEU A 35 -5.30 0.67 -30.69
C LEU A 35 -4.12 1.63 -30.51
N LYS A 36 -3.08 1.24 -29.80
CA LYS A 36 -1.84 2.01 -29.65
C LYS A 36 -1.09 2.21 -30.96
N SER A 37 -1.13 1.24 -31.86
CA SER A 37 -0.39 1.31 -33.14
C SER A 37 -0.91 2.38 -34.08
N VAL A 38 -2.20 2.73 -34.04
CA VAL A 38 -2.78 3.77 -34.88
C VAL A 38 -2.34 5.18 -34.50
N MET A 39 -1.89 5.35 -33.22
CA MET A 39 -1.42 6.64 -32.71
C MET A 39 0.04 6.96 -33.13
N GLY A 40 0.85 5.93 -33.33
CA GLY A 40 2.29 6.11 -33.57
C GLY A 40 2.97 6.75 -32.34
N THR A 41 3.53 7.97 -32.56
CA THR A 41 4.17 8.77 -31.49
C THR A 41 3.35 10.00 -31.07
N ASN A 42 2.09 10.11 -31.52
CA ASN A 42 1.25 11.29 -31.31
C ASN A 42 0.27 11.10 -30.14
N ASP A 43 -0.39 12.18 -29.79
CA ASP A 43 -1.38 12.25 -28.72
C ASP A 43 -2.62 11.38 -29.06
N PRO A 44 -3.09 10.47 -28.18
CA PRO A 44 -4.31 9.69 -28.37
C PRO A 44 -5.54 10.53 -28.73
N ALA A 45 -5.70 11.67 -28.08
CA ALA A 45 -6.83 12.59 -28.30
C ALA A 45 -6.98 13.07 -29.77
N SER A 46 -5.98 12.86 -30.61
CA SER A 46 -6.04 13.24 -32.04
C SER A 46 -6.45 12.09 -32.96
N TYR A 47 -6.73 10.90 -32.42
CA TYR A 47 -7.07 9.71 -33.20
C TYR A 47 -8.43 9.15 -32.78
N LEU A 48 -9.07 8.44 -33.69
CA LEU A 48 -10.37 7.83 -33.47
C LEU A 48 -11.44 8.80 -32.93
N THR A 49 -11.29 10.10 -33.23
CA THR A 49 -12.14 11.19 -32.72
C THR A 49 -13.60 11.08 -33.13
N GLU A 50 -13.87 10.34 -34.19
CA GLU A 50 -15.22 10.13 -34.74
C GLU A 50 -15.81 8.79 -34.28
N ALA A 51 -15.10 8.00 -33.49
CA ALA A 51 -15.62 6.76 -32.93
C ALA A 51 -16.64 7.08 -31.83
N ASP A 52 -17.78 6.40 -31.84
CA ASP A 52 -18.81 6.51 -30.79
C ASP A 52 -18.34 5.82 -29.50
N SER A 53 -17.70 4.65 -29.66
CA SER A 53 -17.09 3.90 -28.55
C SER A 53 -15.84 3.14 -29.01
N ILE A 54 -14.97 2.84 -28.03
CA ILE A 54 -13.77 2.00 -28.24
C ILE A 54 -13.79 0.90 -27.18
N THR A 55 -13.85 -0.37 -27.63
CA THR A 55 -13.79 -1.53 -26.74
C THR A 55 -12.45 -2.26 -26.91
N VAL A 56 -11.72 -2.44 -25.81
CA VAL A 56 -10.51 -3.27 -25.81
C VAL A 56 -10.90 -4.73 -25.75
N ASN A 57 -10.43 -5.52 -26.70
CA ASN A 57 -10.68 -6.97 -26.76
C ASN A 57 -9.45 -7.68 -27.32
N ASP A 58 -8.82 -8.55 -26.55
CA ASP A 58 -7.65 -9.32 -26.93
C ASP A 58 -7.92 -10.52 -27.87
N GLY A 59 -9.19 -10.67 -28.30
CA GLY A 59 -9.65 -11.80 -29.10
C GLY A 59 -10.12 -13.00 -28.27
N THR A 60 -9.95 -12.96 -26.94
CA THR A 60 -10.51 -13.95 -25.99
C THR A 60 -11.72 -13.39 -25.23
N GLY A 61 -12.04 -12.11 -25.44
CA GLY A 61 -13.10 -11.38 -24.72
C GLY A 61 -12.59 -10.68 -23.47
N SER A 62 -11.26 -10.60 -23.27
CA SER A 62 -10.65 -9.86 -22.17
C SER A 62 -10.39 -8.39 -22.56
N SER A 63 -10.80 -7.49 -21.70
CA SER A 63 -10.53 -6.04 -21.76
C SER A 63 -9.34 -5.64 -20.90
N VAL A 64 -8.65 -6.59 -20.24
CA VAL A 64 -7.60 -6.32 -19.26
C VAL A 64 -6.31 -5.84 -19.93
N VAL A 65 -5.79 -4.72 -19.43
CA VAL A 65 -4.51 -4.13 -19.85
C VAL A 65 -3.62 -3.84 -18.63
N ASN A 66 -2.34 -3.55 -18.86
CA ASN A 66 -1.46 -3.02 -17.81
C ASN A 66 -1.69 -1.51 -17.60
N ALA A 67 -1.17 -0.95 -16.50
CA ALA A 67 -1.38 0.45 -16.13
C ALA A 67 -0.91 1.43 -17.22
N SER A 68 0.26 1.19 -17.83
CA SER A 68 0.78 2.06 -18.90
C SER A 68 -0.07 2.02 -20.17
N ASP A 69 -0.62 0.87 -20.53
CA ASP A 69 -1.54 0.76 -21.66
C ASP A 69 -2.88 1.43 -21.34
N GLY A 70 -3.38 1.27 -20.11
CA GLY A 70 -4.57 1.94 -19.61
C GLY A 70 -4.43 3.47 -19.68
N GLY A 71 -3.30 4.00 -19.21
CA GLY A 71 -3.02 5.44 -19.29
C GLY A 71 -3.02 6.00 -20.72
N ILE A 72 -2.57 5.21 -21.69
CA ILE A 72 -2.63 5.58 -23.11
C ILE A 72 -4.07 5.53 -23.63
N LEU A 73 -4.81 4.47 -23.31
CA LEU A 73 -6.17 4.25 -23.78
C LEU A 73 -7.13 5.32 -23.26
N ALA A 74 -7.00 5.73 -22.01
CA ALA A 74 -7.75 6.83 -21.43
C ALA A 74 -7.49 8.20 -22.07
N GLY A 75 -6.45 8.33 -22.87
CA GLY A 75 -6.17 9.53 -23.65
C GLY A 75 -7.03 9.70 -24.91
N PHE A 76 -7.79 8.69 -25.34
CA PHE A 76 -8.72 8.85 -26.47
C PHE A 76 -9.90 9.75 -26.07
N THR A 77 -10.47 10.45 -27.04
CA THR A 77 -11.65 11.32 -26.81
C THR A 77 -12.97 10.55 -26.83
N ALA A 78 -12.99 9.38 -27.46
CA ALA A 78 -14.12 8.45 -27.42
C ALA A 78 -14.14 7.73 -26.08
N ASP A 79 -15.32 7.27 -25.65
CA ASP A 79 -15.48 6.41 -24.50
C ASP A 79 -14.78 5.07 -24.72
N VAL A 80 -13.82 4.71 -23.84
CA VAL A 80 -12.99 3.50 -23.98
C VAL A 80 -13.27 2.54 -22.85
N GLU A 81 -13.75 1.36 -23.18
CA GLU A 81 -14.03 0.29 -22.20
C GLU A 81 -12.80 -0.63 -22.03
N PHE A 82 -12.19 -0.61 -20.84
CA PHE A 82 -11.06 -1.49 -20.47
C PHE A 82 -10.96 -1.67 -18.94
N ASP A 83 -10.29 -2.74 -18.53
CA ASP A 83 -9.93 -3.00 -17.14
C ASP A 83 -8.41 -2.94 -16.99
N VAL A 84 -7.93 -2.53 -15.82
CA VAL A 84 -6.48 -2.46 -15.53
C VAL A 84 -6.12 -3.48 -14.46
N VAL A 85 -5.09 -4.30 -14.73
CA VAL A 85 -4.46 -5.18 -13.74
C VAL A 85 -2.95 -5.00 -13.81
N ASP A 86 -2.35 -4.49 -12.72
CA ASP A 86 -0.90 -4.31 -12.65
C ASP A 86 -0.40 -4.29 -11.20
N THR A 87 0.92 -4.23 -11.02
CA THR A 87 1.53 -4.10 -9.70
C THR A 87 1.40 -2.68 -9.16
N ALA A 88 1.43 -2.52 -7.82
CA ALA A 88 1.28 -1.23 -7.16
C ALA A 88 2.29 -0.17 -7.68
N ASN A 89 3.54 -0.56 -7.89
CA ASN A 89 4.58 0.32 -8.41
C ASN A 89 4.30 0.85 -9.83
N LEU A 90 3.71 0.02 -10.70
CA LEU A 90 3.40 0.41 -12.07
C LEU A 90 2.13 1.26 -12.13
N VAL A 91 1.11 0.92 -11.34
CA VAL A 91 -0.07 1.78 -11.16
C VAL A 91 0.33 3.14 -10.60
N ALA A 92 1.18 3.17 -9.56
CA ALA A 92 1.68 4.41 -8.97
C ALA A 92 2.48 5.27 -9.97
N ALA A 93 3.30 4.66 -10.80
CA ALA A 93 4.07 5.36 -11.82
C ALA A 93 3.16 6.05 -12.85
N GLU A 94 2.05 5.42 -13.20
CA GLU A 94 1.05 6.00 -14.11
C GLU A 94 0.27 7.13 -13.45
N VAL A 95 -0.15 6.95 -12.18
CA VAL A 95 -0.84 7.98 -11.38
C VAL A 95 0.03 9.21 -11.14
N ALA A 96 1.32 9.02 -10.84
CA ALA A 96 2.28 10.13 -10.62
C ALA A 96 2.54 10.97 -11.88
N GLY A 97 2.08 10.51 -13.00
CA GLY A 97 1.86 11.28 -14.21
C GLY A 97 3.06 11.61 -15.02
N SER A 98 3.32 10.83 -16.00
CA SER A 98 3.99 11.27 -17.21
C SER A 98 3.40 10.62 -18.46
N GLY A 99 2.26 9.97 -18.32
CA GLY A 99 1.46 9.46 -19.42
C GLY A 99 0.69 10.57 -20.15
N TYR A 100 0.05 10.26 -21.22
CA TYR A 100 -0.70 11.14 -22.08
C TYR A 100 -1.98 11.74 -21.45
N GLY A 101 -2.01 11.93 -20.17
CA GLY A 101 -3.12 12.58 -19.45
C GLY A 101 -3.05 12.28 -17.96
N SER A 102 -2.87 13.31 -17.15
CA SER A 102 -2.96 13.18 -15.69
C SER A 102 -4.41 12.81 -15.31
N GLY A 103 -4.59 11.71 -14.62
CA GLY A 103 -5.90 11.19 -14.19
C GLY A 103 -6.41 10.03 -15.04
N SER A 104 -5.55 9.42 -15.81
CA SER A 104 -5.91 8.49 -16.88
C SER A 104 -6.48 7.14 -16.44
N LEU A 105 -6.21 6.68 -15.21
CA LEU A 105 -6.76 5.39 -14.77
C LEU A 105 -8.19 5.47 -14.23
N ASP A 106 -8.73 6.70 -14.03
CA ASP A 106 -10.13 6.91 -13.67
C ASP A 106 -11.12 6.58 -14.79
N GLU A 107 -10.62 6.37 -16.02
CA GLU A 107 -11.43 5.95 -17.17
C GLU A 107 -11.53 4.41 -17.31
N ALA A 108 -10.79 3.64 -16.50
CA ALA A 108 -10.91 2.19 -16.48
C ALA A 108 -12.29 1.78 -15.91
N ASN A 109 -12.83 0.63 -16.31
CA ASN A 109 -14.03 0.10 -15.67
C ASN A 109 -13.70 -0.58 -14.33
N ASP A 110 -12.50 -1.15 -14.19
CA ASP A 110 -12.01 -1.84 -13.01
C ASP A 110 -10.48 -1.71 -12.92
N LEU A 111 -9.97 -1.34 -11.74
CA LEU A 111 -8.54 -1.26 -11.47
C LEU A 111 -8.18 -2.23 -10.34
N VAL A 112 -7.43 -3.26 -10.66
CA VAL A 112 -6.91 -4.25 -9.72
C VAL A 112 -5.40 -4.13 -9.56
N VAL A 113 -4.95 -3.98 -8.33
CA VAL A 113 -3.53 -3.97 -7.97
C VAL A 113 -3.08 -5.38 -7.56
N SER A 114 -2.20 -5.99 -8.34
CA SER A 114 -1.84 -7.42 -8.23
C SER A 114 -0.46 -7.65 -7.63
N GLY A 115 -0.16 -7.07 -6.48
CA GLY A 115 1.13 -7.22 -5.79
C GLY A 115 2.03 -5.99 -5.89
N GLY A 116 3.24 -6.13 -5.34
CA GLY A 116 4.20 -5.03 -5.17
C GLY A 116 4.05 -4.36 -3.80
N ASP A 117 5.03 -3.54 -3.48
CA ASP A 117 5.10 -2.76 -2.25
C ASP A 117 5.22 -1.26 -2.57
N VAL A 118 4.56 -0.43 -1.81
CA VAL A 118 4.55 1.03 -1.96
C VAL A 118 4.58 1.71 -0.60
N ASP A 119 4.93 2.99 -0.56
CA ASP A 119 4.79 3.79 0.65
C ASP A 119 3.31 4.18 0.90
N THR A 120 3.03 4.68 2.10
CA THR A 120 1.68 5.06 2.53
C THR A 120 1.06 6.15 1.67
N ALA A 121 1.85 7.12 1.17
CA ALA A 121 1.37 8.20 0.33
C ALA A 121 0.94 7.67 -1.06
N THR A 122 1.71 6.73 -1.59
CA THR A 122 1.42 6.07 -2.86
C THR A 122 0.19 5.16 -2.74
N ALA A 123 0.08 4.39 -1.64
CA ALA A 123 -1.12 3.59 -1.36
C ALA A 123 -2.38 4.46 -1.31
N ALA A 124 -2.32 5.59 -0.60
CA ALA A 124 -3.42 6.56 -0.54
C ALA A 124 -3.79 7.11 -1.92
N ALA A 125 -2.82 7.35 -2.79
CA ALA A 125 -3.08 7.83 -4.15
C ALA A 125 -3.76 6.76 -5.03
N ILE A 126 -3.34 5.50 -4.94
CA ILE A 126 -3.97 4.37 -5.63
C ILE A 126 -5.43 4.21 -5.17
N GLN A 127 -5.68 4.23 -3.87
CA GLN A 127 -7.02 4.04 -3.28
C GLN A 127 -7.99 5.21 -3.56
N GLN A 128 -7.48 6.34 -4.03
CA GLN A 128 -8.31 7.48 -4.47
C GLN A 128 -8.76 7.41 -5.92
N ILE A 129 -8.25 6.46 -6.71
CA ILE A 129 -8.73 6.23 -8.08
C ILE A 129 -10.16 5.69 -7.98
N SER A 130 -11.11 6.29 -8.70
CA SER A 130 -12.55 5.96 -8.57
C SER A 130 -12.84 4.49 -8.88
N GLU A 131 -12.12 3.91 -9.80
CA GLU A 131 -12.28 2.54 -10.29
C GLU A 131 -11.43 1.51 -9.53
N TYR A 132 -10.72 1.94 -8.46
CA TYR A 132 -9.93 1.04 -7.64
C TYR A 132 -10.81 -0.04 -6.99
N ASN A 133 -10.46 -1.29 -7.28
CA ASN A 133 -11.16 -2.47 -6.76
C ASN A 133 -10.43 -3.04 -5.54
N GLU A 134 -10.81 -2.58 -4.36
CA GLU A 134 -10.27 -3.04 -3.08
C GLU A 134 -10.32 -4.57 -2.94
N SER A 135 -11.47 -5.18 -3.27
CA SER A 135 -11.68 -6.63 -3.06
C SER A 135 -10.91 -7.52 -4.04
N GLY A 136 -10.52 -6.97 -5.19
CA GLY A 136 -9.73 -7.66 -6.21
C GLY A 136 -8.23 -7.43 -6.04
N SER A 137 -7.84 -6.42 -5.27
CA SER A 137 -6.45 -6.00 -5.11
C SER A 137 -5.72 -6.74 -3.99
N ALA A 138 -4.38 -6.84 -4.12
CA ALA A 138 -3.51 -7.45 -3.13
C ALA A 138 -2.10 -6.85 -3.26
N TYR A 139 -1.69 -5.97 -2.34
CA TYR A 139 -0.36 -5.35 -2.32
C TYR A 139 0.12 -5.08 -0.89
N GLU A 140 1.36 -4.65 -0.74
CA GLU A 140 1.97 -4.38 0.57
C GLU A 140 2.30 -2.89 0.72
N ILE A 141 2.33 -2.43 1.98
CA ILE A 141 2.81 -1.09 2.32
C ILE A 141 4.12 -1.22 3.09
N THR A 142 5.14 -0.46 2.69
CA THR A 142 6.44 -0.38 3.37
C THR A 142 6.76 1.08 3.67
N ASP A 143 6.75 1.46 4.96
CA ASP A 143 7.05 2.83 5.38
C ASP A 143 7.52 2.88 6.85
N ASN A 144 7.97 4.04 7.32
CA ASN A 144 8.32 4.23 8.72
C ASN A 144 7.08 4.36 9.62
N ALA A 145 7.23 4.09 10.92
CA ALA A 145 6.13 4.09 11.89
C ALA A 145 5.29 5.38 11.87
N ALA A 146 5.94 6.54 11.75
CA ALA A 146 5.23 7.83 11.77
C ALA A 146 4.36 8.02 10.53
N ALA A 147 4.82 7.59 9.35
CA ALA A 147 4.06 7.65 8.11
C ALA A 147 2.86 6.70 8.14
N VAL A 148 3.07 5.44 8.60
CA VAL A 148 1.98 4.45 8.76
C VAL A 148 0.89 4.99 9.70
N ILE A 149 1.26 5.50 10.87
CA ILE A 149 0.30 6.07 11.84
C ILE A 149 -0.43 7.29 11.24
N SER A 150 0.30 8.15 10.51
CA SER A 150 -0.28 9.36 9.91
C SER A 150 -1.23 9.07 8.75
N ALA A 151 -1.07 7.95 8.05
CA ALA A 151 -1.94 7.57 6.93
C ALA A 151 -3.36 7.26 7.40
N GLY A 152 -3.51 6.72 8.61
CA GLY A 152 -4.80 6.43 9.25
C GLY A 152 -5.51 5.20 8.70
N ASP A 153 -6.60 4.83 9.38
CA ASP A 153 -7.33 3.59 9.14
C ASP A 153 -7.79 3.41 7.69
N SER A 154 -8.20 4.49 7.02
CA SER A 154 -8.71 4.41 5.64
C SER A 154 -7.68 3.93 4.61
N VAL A 155 -6.40 4.09 4.90
CA VAL A 155 -5.32 3.61 4.03
C VAL A 155 -4.80 2.25 4.51
N ILE A 156 -4.62 2.12 5.82
CA ILE A 156 -3.98 0.96 6.45
C ILE A 156 -4.91 -0.26 6.53
N GLU A 157 -6.21 -0.04 6.73
CA GLU A 157 -7.25 -1.08 6.85
C GLU A 157 -7.96 -1.36 5.51
N ASP A 158 -7.46 -0.80 4.39
CA ASP A 158 -8.01 -1.09 3.07
C ASP A 158 -7.88 -2.58 2.73
N GLY A 159 -8.93 -3.18 2.19
CA GLY A 159 -8.99 -4.63 1.94
C GLY A 159 -8.01 -5.13 0.88
N GLY A 160 -7.47 -4.25 0.04
CA GLY A 160 -6.40 -4.55 -0.90
C GLY A 160 -5.00 -4.59 -0.26
N VAL A 161 -4.84 -4.06 0.96
CA VAL A 161 -3.57 -4.11 1.69
C VAL A 161 -3.43 -5.44 2.42
N THR A 162 -2.46 -6.25 2.03
CA THR A 162 -2.26 -7.59 2.57
C THR A 162 -1.27 -7.64 3.73
N ARG A 163 -0.33 -6.69 3.77
CA ARG A 163 0.72 -6.60 4.79
C ARG A 163 1.25 -5.17 4.86
N ILE A 164 1.66 -4.75 6.06
CA ILE A 164 2.36 -3.50 6.28
C ILE A 164 3.69 -3.81 6.96
N GLU A 165 4.79 -3.40 6.36
CA GLU A 165 6.14 -3.50 6.92
C GLU A 165 6.59 -2.13 7.40
N VAL A 166 6.82 -1.99 8.70
CA VAL A 166 7.36 -0.76 9.29
C VAL A 166 8.88 -0.78 9.23
N THR A 167 9.43 0.15 8.48
CA THR A 167 10.89 0.28 8.35
C THR A 167 11.49 1.00 9.56
N GLY A 168 12.54 0.40 10.13
CA GLY A 168 13.20 0.92 11.33
C GLY A 168 12.38 0.68 12.60
N ASP A 169 12.97 1.02 13.73
CA ASP A 169 12.36 0.79 15.04
C ASP A 169 11.27 1.84 15.36
N ALA A 170 10.13 1.41 15.87
CA ALA A 170 9.12 2.28 16.46
C ALA A 170 9.44 2.59 17.93
N SER A 171 9.05 3.76 18.44
CA SER A 171 8.99 4.00 19.88
C SER A 171 7.88 3.17 20.52
N ALA A 172 7.90 3.00 21.85
CA ALA A 172 6.85 2.30 22.57
C ALA A 172 5.45 2.94 22.33
N ALA A 173 5.38 4.27 22.32
CA ALA A 173 4.14 4.99 22.03
C ALA A 173 3.63 4.73 20.61
N GLN A 174 4.50 4.74 19.60
CA GLN A 174 4.15 4.39 18.23
C GLN A 174 3.74 2.91 18.12
N GLY A 175 4.41 2.02 18.85
CA GLY A 175 4.03 0.60 18.92
C GLY A 175 2.61 0.37 19.42
N VAL A 176 2.11 1.19 20.34
CA VAL A 176 0.70 1.17 20.79
C VAL A 176 -0.25 1.48 19.64
N ASP A 177 0.04 2.55 18.88
CA ASP A 177 -0.78 2.97 17.75
C ASP A 177 -0.77 1.90 16.63
N LEU A 178 0.41 1.35 16.31
CA LEU A 178 0.56 0.28 15.32
C LEU A 178 -0.16 -1.02 15.74
N ASN A 179 -0.09 -1.37 17.03
CA ASN A 179 -0.78 -2.55 17.57
C ASN A 179 -2.31 -2.44 17.53
N ALA A 180 -2.84 -1.21 17.43
CA ALA A 180 -4.28 -0.96 17.38
C ALA A 180 -4.92 -1.33 16.03
N TYR A 181 -4.15 -1.29 14.93
CA TYR A 181 -4.67 -1.67 13.61
C TYR A 181 -5.10 -3.15 13.58
N SER A 182 -6.17 -3.47 12.87
CA SER A 182 -6.59 -4.85 12.62
C SER A 182 -5.77 -5.51 11.51
N ALA A 183 -5.21 -4.73 10.61
CA ALA A 183 -4.31 -5.16 9.56
C ALA A 183 -3.06 -5.90 10.10
N ASN A 184 -2.43 -6.69 9.23
CA ASN A 184 -1.16 -7.34 9.54
C ASN A 184 -0.03 -6.32 9.44
N VAL A 185 0.41 -5.79 10.59
CA VAL A 185 1.50 -4.81 10.69
C VAL A 185 2.70 -5.47 11.37
N ASP A 186 3.80 -5.55 10.64
CA ASP A 186 5.08 -6.08 11.14
C ASP A 186 5.95 -4.90 11.59
N PHE A 187 6.36 -4.86 12.85
CA PHE A 187 7.15 -3.77 13.41
C PHE A 187 7.99 -4.20 14.62
N ASP A 188 9.12 -3.52 14.80
CA ASP A 188 9.98 -3.64 15.97
C ASP A 188 9.84 -2.41 16.87
N VAL A 189 10.02 -2.60 18.18
CA VAL A 189 10.00 -1.52 19.17
C VAL A 189 11.37 -1.35 19.79
N ARG A 190 11.84 -0.11 19.85
CA ARG A 190 13.07 0.26 20.55
C ARG A 190 12.86 1.54 21.37
N ASP A 191 12.91 1.41 22.71
CA ASP A 191 12.70 2.54 23.61
C ASP A 191 13.35 2.29 24.98
N THR A 192 13.24 3.26 25.89
CA THR A 192 13.67 3.11 27.28
C THR A 192 12.81 2.10 28.03
N ALA A 193 13.34 1.56 29.13
CA ALA A 193 12.61 0.61 29.97
C ALA A 193 11.28 1.17 30.49
N GLU A 194 11.28 2.41 31.00
CA GLU A 194 10.09 3.11 31.47
C GLU A 194 9.01 3.19 30.39
N ASN A 195 9.36 3.67 29.19
CA ASN A 195 8.42 3.81 28.09
C ASN A 195 7.83 2.45 27.65
N ILE A 196 8.64 1.40 27.61
CA ILE A 196 8.18 0.05 27.26
C ILE A 196 7.30 -0.53 28.37
N ALA A 197 7.68 -0.35 29.64
CA ALA A 197 6.90 -0.83 30.79
C ALA A 197 5.50 -0.22 30.81
N ASP A 198 5.43 1.12 30.67
CA ASP A 198 4.18 1.87 30.65
C ASP A 198 3.21 1.42 29.53
N ASN A 199 3.77 0.94 28.43
CA ASN A 199 3.01 0.53 27.25
C ASN A 199 2.94 -1.00 27.05
N SER A 200 3.53 -1.80 27.95
CA SER A 200 3.70 -3.26 27.77
C SER A 200 2.41 -4.02 27.48
N GLY A 201 1.29 -3.58 28.05
CA GLY A 201 -0.04 -4.17 27.79
C GLY A 201 -0.54 -4.01 26.36
N SER A 202 0.07 -3.14 25.55
CA SER A 202 -0.34 -2.78 24.19
C SER A 202 0.74 -3.03 23.12
N LEU A 203 1.80 -3.77 23.43
CA LEU A 203 2.89 -4.08 22.49
C LEU A 203 2.88 -5.55 22.02
N GLY A 204 1.75 -6.23 22.15
CA GLY A 204 1.66 -7.68 21.92
C GLY A 204 1.87 -8.12 20.46
N LYS A 205 1.80 -7.21 19.49
CA LYS A 205 2.05 -7.49 18.07
C LYS A 205 3.47 -7.16 17.62
N ALA A 206 4.30 -6.49 18.44
CA ALA A 206 5.67 -6.19 18.07
C ALA A 206 6.46 -7.49 17.84
N ASP A 207 7.19 -7.56 16.74
CA ASP A 207 8.02 -8.72 16.38
C ASP A 207 9.24 -8.81 17.29
N GLU A 208 9.92 -7.67 17.48
CA GLU A 208 11.05 -7.55 18.40
C GLU A 208 10.89 -6.32 19.30
N VAL A 209 11.29 -6.45 20.57
CA VAL A 209 11.28 -5.38 21.55
C VAL A 209 12.67 -5.25 22.16
N PHE A 210 13.30 -4.09 21.94
CA PHE A 210 14.62 -3.76 22.44
C PHE A 210 14.55 -2.65 23.49
N VAL A 211 15.08 -2.91 24.66
CA VAL A 211 15.27 -1.87 25.68
C VAL A 211 16.64 -1.22 25.47
N VAL A 212 16.64 0.10 25.33
CA VAL A 212 17.90 0.86 25.23
C VAL A 212 18.26 1.46 26.56
N SER A 213 19.57 1.61 26.79
CA SER A 213 20.10 2.29 27.98
C SER A 213 19.68 3.77 27.99
N GLY A 214 19.34 4.27 29.19
CA GLY A 214 18.84 5.62 29.43
C GLY A 214 17.38 5.59 29.88
N GLY A 215 16.89 6.71 30.38
CA GLY A 215 15.62 6.77 31.09
C GLY A 215 15.77 6.45 32.56
N ASP A 216 14.68 6.49 33.30
CA ASP A 216 14.65 6.17 34.72
C ASP A 216 14.69 4.65 34.95
N PRO A 217 15.24 4.16 36.07
CA PRO A 217 15.16 2.77 36.47
C PRO A 217 13.71 2.30 36.57
N VAL A 218 13.47 1.04 36.29
CA VAL A 218 12.16 0.40 36.45
C VAL A 218 12.11 -0.44 37.73
N ASP A 219 10.92 -0.65 38.29
CA ASP A 219 10.76 -1.58 39.40
C ASP A 219 10.73 -3.05 38.91
N VAL A 220 10.71 -3.99 39.88
CA VAL A 220 10.68 -5.44 39.61
C VAL A 220 9.43 -5.83 38.80
N ALA A 221 8.27 -5.22 39.08
CA ALA A 221 7.03 -5.55 38.35
C ALA A 221 7.03 -5.06 36.93
N GLU A 222 7.58 -3.87 36.68
CA GLU A 222 7.79 -3.30 35.35
C GLU A 222 8.79 -4.14 34.54
N ALA A 223 9.92 -4.54 35.18
CA ALA A 223 10.88 -5.45 34.54
C ALA A 223 10.24 -6.78 34.14
N GLN A 224 9.37 -7.35 34.97
CA GLN A 224 8.61 -8.55 34.65
C GLN A 224 7.66 -8.33 33.47
N ALA A 225 7.00 -7.17 33.39
CA ALA A 225 6.11 -6.83 32.28
C ALA A 225 6.87 -6.71 30.96
N ILE A 226 8.03 -6.04 30.95
CA ILE A 226 8.93 -5.94 29.78
C ILE A 226 9.36 -7.34 29.31
N GLN A 227 9.89 -8.15 30.22
CA GLN A 227 10.41 -9.48 29.92
C GLN A 227 9.31 -10.50 29.56
N GLY A 228 8.05 -10.19 29.90
CA GLY A 228 6.87 -10.95 29.51
C GLY A 228 6.40 -10.70 28.08
N LEU A 229 6.93 -9.69 27.38
CA LEU A 229 6.60 -9.42 25.98
C LEU A 229 7.15 -10.53 25.08
N ALA A 230 6.33 -11.01 24.14
CA ALA A 230 6.70 -12.12 23.27
C ALA A 230 7.93 -11.82 22.41
N GLY A 231 8.07 -10.56 21.98
CA GLY A 231 9.19 -10.08 21.15
C GLY A 231 10.43 -9.63 21.95
N TYR A 232 10.44 -9.72 23.29
CA TYR A 232 11.54 -9.18 24.08
C TYR A 232 12.91 -9.81 23.75
N GLN A 233 13.89 -8.95 23.45
CA GLN A 233 15.24 -9.34 23.03
C GLN A 233 16.24 -9.25 24.20
N THR A 234 16.35 -10.31 24.97
CA THR A 234 17.19 -10.40 26.19
C THR A 234 18.65 -9.99 25.96
N GLY A 235 19.29 -10.48 24.89
CA GLY A 235 20.71 -10.26 24.64
C GLY A 235 21.07 -8.88 24.08
N ALA A 236 20.08 -8.11 23.66
CA ALA A 236 20.24 -6.79 23.04
C ALA A 236 19.60 -5.67 23.88
N SER A 237 19.01 -6.00 25.01
CA SER A 237 18.38 -5.03 25.92
C SER A 237 19.31 -4.67 27.08
N GLU A 238 19.28 -3.40 27.49
CA GLU A 238 20.10 -2.85 28.59
C GLU A 238 19.28 -1.85 29.40
N TYR A 239 19.07 -2.10 30.69
CA TYR A 239 18.36 -1.19 31.61
C TYR A 239 18.68 -1.48 33.09
N GLU A 240 18.19 -0.61 33.96
CA GLU A 240 18.38 -0.68 35.42
C GLU A 240 17.06 -1.03 36.12
N ILE A 241 17.14 -1.92 37.13
CA ILE A 241 16.06 -2.22 38.04
C ILE A 241 16.40 -1.59 39.40
N GLU A 242 15.51 -0.73 39.91
CA GLU A 242 15.64 -0.13 41.22
C GLU A 242 14.37 -0.40 42.04
N ASP A 243 14.51 -1.15 43.17
CA ASP A 243 13.37 -1.47 44.04
C ASP A 243 13.85 -1.69 45.48
N ASN A 244 12.90 -1.78 46.40
CA ASN A 244 13.21 -2.09 47.78
C ASN A 244 13.69 -3.56 47.99
N SER A 245 14.41 -3.79 49.05
CA SER A 245 15.00 -5.11 49.32
C SER A 245 14.00 -6.26 49.37
N ALA A 246 12.75 -6.01 49.77
CA ALA A 246 11.73 -7.05 49.82
C ALA A 246 11.25 -7.47 48.43
N ALA A 247 11.09 -6.52 47.51
CA ALA A 247 10.74 -6.78 46.11
C ALA A 247 11.88 -7.54 45.38
N ILE A 248 13.11 -7.07 45.54
CA ILE A 248 14.30 -7.71 44.93
C ILE A 248 14.47 -9.16 45.46
N ILE A 249 14.35 -9.40 46.79
CA ILE A 249 14.42 -10.78 47.35
C ILE A 249 13.29 -11.66 46.85
N SER A 250 12.12 -11.08 46.55
CA SER A 250 10.94 -11.82 46.10
C SER A 250 10.96 -12.09 44.58
N ALA A 251 11.78 -11.36 43.83
CA ALA A 251 11.93 -11.55 42.40
C ALA A 251 12.60 -12.89 42.08
N THR A 252 12.32 -13.43 40.91
CA THR A 252 13.00 -14.64 40.43
C THR A 252 14.34 -14.29 39.82
N ASP A 253 15.32 -15.21 39.88
CA ASP A 253 16.61 -15.04 39.21
C ASP A 253 16.46 -14.74 37.72
N SER A 254 15.42 -15.27 37.08
CA SER A 254 15.18 -15.04 35.65
C SER A 254 14.84 -13.56 35.32
N VAL A 255 14.35 -12.78 36.27
CA VAL A 255 14.10 -11.35 36.11
C VAL A 255 15.35 -10.54 36.39
N LEU A 256 16.09 -10.88 37.41
CA LEU A 256 17.25 -10.12 37.89
C LEU A 256 18.55 -10.45 37.12
N ASP A 257 18.68 -11.65 36.58
CA ASP A 257 19.88 -12.13 35.85
C ASP A 257 19.54 -12.29 34.35
N ASN A 258 18.93 -11.26 33.76
CA ASN A 258 18.46 -11.28 32.40
C ASN A 258 19.28 -10.32 31.50
N GLY A 259 20.38 -10.81 30.92
CA GLY A 259 21.18 -10.04 29.97
C GLY A 259 22.02 -8.93 30.63
N ASN A 260 21.92 -7.71 30.11
CA ASN A 260 22.69 -6.54 30.55
C ASN A 260 21.87 -5.67 31.53
N ILE A 261 21.27 -6.29 32.55
CA ILE A 261 20.49 -5.59 33.57
C ILE A 261 21.38 -5.26 34.75
N HIS A 262 21.28 -4.04 35.23
CA HIS A 262 21.84 -3.60 36.50
C HIS A 262 20.75 -3.52 37.56
N VAL A 263 21.05 -3.99 38.79
CA VAL A 263 20.06 -4.05 39.88
C VAL A 263 20.54 -3.25 41.07
N ASP A 264 19.78 -2.24 41.47
CA ASP A 264 20.02 -1.44 42.67
C ASP A 264 18.92 -1.64 43.71
N VAL A 265 19.33 -1.60 45.01
CA VAL A 265 18.42 -1.79 46.14
C VAL A 265 18.24 -0.46 46.87
N THR A 266 17.00 0.04 46.87
CA THR A 266 16.60 1.21 47.67
C THR A 266 16.26 0.83 49.11
N ASN A 267 16.50 1.73 50.04
CA ASN A 267 16.24 1.52 51.48
C ASN A 267 14.85 2.03 51.87
#